data_d5f48674d60cf513943c141cd60b57ac
#
_entry.id   d5f48674d60cf513943c141cd60b57ac
#
_cell.length_a   1.000
_cell.length_b   1.000
_cell.length_c   1.000
_cell.angle_alpha   90.00
_cell.angle_beta   90.00
_cell.angle_gamma   90.00
#
_symmetry.space_group_name_H-M   'P 1'
#
loop_
_entity.id
_entity.type
_entity.pdbx_description
1 polymer ?
#
loop_
_entity_poly.entity_id
_entity_poly.type
_entity_poly.pdbx_seq_one_letter_code
_entity_poly.pdbx_strand_id
1 'polypeptide(L)'
;MAEKTQTRRGPLGWVKRHKKLTIFLVIVLVAALVLVNVLRKTDKAAADSYQFVRTTVLTKTTLSDTVSVTGTVKAGSSASVTASDSVKTCKVTAVNVAVGDTVRKGDVIATLDTTDVEKQIANAQLQLSDTRTDARKNYTQAVEDQTTNLATAQENLDKAQKNYDTLGMDDYYTSMASAANSGKTNREIVTDWYTRYAEEIAGYENTLANLNIQLTQAKQDGDTARADGLQGQIADYTNRENIAKGQCSIPELGLQGFDAVSQTYNKIEQYREALEQAQQSYQNSATSASRSVDNAETKLAQSQREDDTLTNLQTALENCTLTATMDGTITALDATVGAVCSGTVATIQDVDNLTVEVTIPASSVGRLKTGLQCNITSDATDDTVTGTLTRIDPVANDSGSFGATVTVNGQDSGLLVGIPAKVEIVISTKDNVFTVPRDAVGTNDDGSTYVLRKTGGEGVDMTFEQVAVTEGDTNDYYVEITGSDLNEGDVIRATADLTQGIESGTSDSDVQMMENGDLYVGDGSNMPEGTVVMGGPGGGPGGPGGQ
;
A
#
# COMPACT_ATOMS: atom_id res chain seq x y z
N MET A 1 24.12 -23.51 -68.06
CA MET A 1 24.42 -24.45 -69.11
C MET A 1 24.97 -25.71 -68.50
N ALA A 2 24.36 -26.85 -68.84
CA ALA A 2 24.75 -28.24 -68.61
C ALA A 2 24.66 -28.77 -67.18
N GLU A 3 23.58 -29.30 -66.90
CA GLU A 3 23.14 -30.30 -65.95
C GLU A 3 23.92 -31.63 -66.17
N LYS A 4 24.57 -32.17 -65.12
CA LYS A 4 25.09 -33.52 -65.09
C LYS A 4 24.26 -34.38 -64.15
N THR A 5 23.34 -35.13 -64.70
CA THR A 5 22.63 -36.22 -64.08
C THR A 5 23.60 -37.34 -63.67
N GLN A 6 23.68 -37.63 -62.37
CA GLN A 6 24.32 -38.86 -61.86
C GLN A 6 23.26 -39.93 -61.63
N THR A 7 23.30 -40.96 -62.44
CA THR A 7 22.54 -42.19 -62.29
C THR A 7 23.07 -43.02 -61.11
N ARG A 8 22.19 -43.22 -60.09
CA ARG A 8 22.42 -44.18 -58.98
C ARG A 8 22.38 -45.63 -59.54
N ARG A 9 23.49 -46.33 -59.48
CA ARG A 9 23.54 -47.77 -59.72
C ARG A 9 23.07 -48.50 -58.46
N GLY A 10 22.01 -49.26 -58.58
CA GLY A 10 21.40 -50.08 -57.50
C GLY A 10 22.28 -51.26 -57.06
N PRO A 11 22.02 -51.86 -55.87
CA PRO A 11 22.86 -52.85 -55.20
C PRO A 11 22.93 -54.24 -55.90
N LEU A 12 22.17 -54.46 -56.95
CA LEU A 12 22.14 -55.75 -57.66
C LEU A 12 23.40 -56.08 -58.47
N GLY A 13 24.28 -55.12 -58.74
CA GLY A 13 25.52 -55.36 -59.51
C GLY A 13 26.62 -56.06 -58.74
N TRP A 14 26.62 -55.95 -57.41
CA TRP A 14 27.62 -56.51 -56.52
C TRP A 14 27.42 -58.04 -56.30
N VAL A 15 26.17 -58.50 -56.22
CA VAL A 15 25.78 -59.88 -55.96
C VAL A 15 26.19 -60.83 -57.13
N LYS A 16 26.24 -60.39 -58.38
CA LYS A 16 26.70 -61.20 -59.55
C LYS A 16 28.22 -61.41 -59.58
N ARG A 17 29.00 -60.60 -58.95
CA ARG A 17 30.50 -60.62 -58.96
C ARG A 17 31.12 -61.49 -57.87
N HIS A 18 30.35 -61.76 -56.77
CA HIS A 18 30.84 -62.51 -55.62
C HIS A 18 29.90 -63.64 -55.19
N LYS A 19 29.45 -64.40 -56.09
CA LYS A 19 28.49 -65.54 -55.87
C LYS A 19 28.90 -66.48 -54.73
N LYS A 20 30.18 -66.72 -54.54
CA LYS A 20 30.70 -67.61 -53.47
C LYS A 20 30.59 -66.90 -52.09
N LEU A 21 30.82 -65.59 -52.03
CA LEU A 21 30.75 -64.81 -50.79
C LEU A 21 29.29 -64.60 -50.36
N THR A 22 28.37 -64.39 -51.30
CA THR A 22 26.94 -64.21 -50.96
C THR A 22 26.31 -65.52 -50.52
N ILE A 23 26.67 -66.66 -51.10
CA ILE A 23 26.24 -67.99 -50.65
C ILE A 23 26.77 -68.27 -49.23
N PHE A 24 28.02 -67.89 -48.93
CA PHE A 24 28.61 -68.06 -47.60
C PHE A 24 27.87 -67.17 -46.56
N LEU A 25 27.56 -65.89 -46.88
CA LEU A 25 26.82 -65.01 -46.05
C LEU A 25 25.38 -65.47 -45.77
N VAL A 26 24.70 -66.05 -46.77
CA VAL A 26 23.36 -66.64 -46.62
C VAL A 26 23.40 -67.88 -45.73
N ILE A 27 24.45 -68.72 -45.86
CA ILE A 27 24.60 -69.91 -45.01
C ILE A 27 24.89 -69.49 -43.54
N VAL A 28 25.72 -68.46 -43.33
CA VAL A 28 25.98 -67.93 -41.98
C VAL A 28 24.71 -67.32 -41.38
N LEU A 29 23.92 -66.60 -42.18
CA LEU A 29 22.67 -66.00 -41.73
C LEU A 29 21.60 -67.04 -41.38
N VAL A 30 21.51 -68.10 -42.17
CA VAL A 30 20.61 -69.28 -41.91
C VAL A 30 21.12 -70.03 -40.67
N ALA A 31 22.43 -70.25 -40.54
CA ALA A 31 22.98 -70.88 -39.34
C ALA A 31 22.76 -70.04 -38.07
N ALA A 32 22.90 -68.69 -38.16
CA ALA A 32 22.57 -67.78 -37.06
C ALA A 32 21.08 -67.79 -36.71
N LEU A 33 20.19 -67.84 -37.69
CA LEU A 33 18.73 -67.96 -37.45
C LEU A 33 18.32 -69.33 -36.85
N VAL A 34 18.98 -70.42 -37.26
CA VAL A 34 18.79 -71.75 -36.65
C VAL A 34 19.36 -71.73 -35.20
N LEU A 35 20.52 -71.12 -34.98
CA LEU A 35 21.11 -71.00 -33.63
C LEU A 35 20.19 -70.17 -32.70
N VAL A 36 19.69 -69.05 -33.17
CA VAL A 36 18.71 -68.20 -32.41
C VAL A 36 17.42 -68.96 -32.15
N ASN A 37 16.94 -69.77 -33.09
CA ASN A 37 15.73 -70.58 -32.92
C ASN A 37 15.96 -71.80 -31.99
N VAL A 38 17.17 -72.34 -31.94
CA VAL A 38 17.56 -73.39 -30.98
C VAL A 38 17.75 -72.82 -29.59
N LEU A 39 18.41 -71.66 -29.48
CA LEU A 39 18.56 -70.93 -28.20
C LEU A 39 17.20 -70.45 -27.64
N ARG A 40 16.24 -70.11 -28.50
CA ARG A 40 14.86 -69.79 -28.06
C ARG A 40 14.03 -70.98 -27.62
N LYS A 41 14.45 -72.21 -27.96
CA LYS A 41 13.75 -73.42 -27.52
C LYS A 41 14.25 -74.05 -26.25
N THR A 42 15.38 -73.55 -25.70
CA THR A 42 15.96 -74.10 -24.48
C THR A 42 15.57 -73.34 -23.19
N ASP A 43 14.85 -72.19 -23.31
CA ASP A 43 14.41 -71.42 -22.12
C ASP A 43 12.90 -71.52 -21.88
N LYS A 44 12.25 -72.63 -22.16
CA LYS A 44 11.02 -73.02 -21.52
C LYS A 44 11.32 -74.10 -20.48
N ALA A 45 12.08 -73.76 -19.48
CA ALA A 45 11.92 -74.34 -18.17
C ALA A 45 10.51 -73.92 -17.72
N ALA A 46 9.62 -74.89 -17.47
CA ALA A 46 8.32 -74.61 -16.86
C ALA A 46 8.61 -73.89 -15.56
N ALA A 47 8.32 -72.61 -15.50
CA ALA A 47 8.22 -71.91 -14.23
C ALA A 47 7.10 -72.61 -13.49
N ASP A 48 7.42 -73.37 -12.49
CA ASP A 48 6.40 -73.91 -11.54
C ASP A 48 5.73 -72.68 -10.92
N SER A 49 4.52 -72.38 -11.39
CA SER A 49 3.67 -71.37 -10.77
C SER A 49 3.11 -72.00 -9.47
N TYR A 50 3.54 -71.50 -8.36
CA TYR A 50 2.92 -71.86 -7.10
C TYR A 50 1.87 -70.78 -6.74
N GLN A 51 0.82 -71.23 -6.16
CA GLN A 51 -0.23 -70.40 -5.60
C GLN A 51 -0.05 -70.35 -4.09
N PHE A 52 -0.22 -69.15 -3.50
CA PHE A 52 -0.18 -68.99 -2.05
C PHE A 52 -1.26 -68.00 -1.60
N VAL A 53 -1.68 -68.15 -0.36
CA VAL A 53 -2.64 -67.25 0.27
C VAL A 53 -1.89 -66.16 1.01
N ARG A 54 -2.18 -64.91 0.72
CA ARG A 54 -1.59 -63.80 1.49
C ARG A 54 -2.04 -63.82 2.94
N THR A 55 -1.09 -63.75 3.83
CA THR A 55 -1.34 -63.72 5.26
C THR A 55 -0.50 -62.59 5.89
N THR A 56 -0.94 -62.10 7.01
CA THR A 56 -0.18 -61.15 7.86
C THR A 56 -0.07 -61.75 9.25
N VAL A 57 1.08 -61.56 9.91
CA VAL A 57 1.27 -61.98 11.28
C VAL A 57 0.79 -60.88 12.21
N LEU A 58 -0.07 -61.21 13.13
CA LEU A 58 -0.61 -60.24 14.09
C LEU A 58 0.46 -59.84 15.09
N THR A 59 0.94 -58.62 14.95
CA THR A 59 1.90 -57.99 15.84
C THR A 59 1.32 -56.71 16.39
N LYS A 60 1.73 -56.33 17.57
CA LYS A 60 1.36 -55.02 18.10
C LYS A 60 2.26 -53.95 17.52
N THR A 61 1.65 -53.02 16.80
CA THR A 61 2.33 -51.94 16.09
C THR A 61 1.74 -50.59 16.45
N THR A 62 2.38 -49.54 16.03
CA THR A 62 1.81 -48.19 16.12
C THR A 62 0.95 -47.93 14.89
N LEU A 63 -0.32 -47.64 15.07
CA LEU A 63 -1.24 -47.23 14.03
C LEU A 63 -1.28 -45.69 14.02
N SER A 64 -0.82 -45.10 12.92
CA SER A 64 -0.90 -43.64 12.69
C SER A 64 -1.82 -43.35 11.52
N ASP A 65 -2.76 -42.43 11.72
CA ASP A 65 -3.54 -41.82 10.65
C ASP A 65 -2.87 -40.50 10.27
N THR A 66 -2.39 -40.40 9.05
CA THR A 66 -1.62 -39.26 8.54
C THR A 66 -2.14 -38.76 7.22
N VAL A 67 -2.01 -37.48 6.99
CA VAL A 67 -2.20 -36.84 5.67
C VAL A 67 -0.85 -36.43 5.14
N SER A 68 -0.44 -37.02 4.01
CA SER A 68 0.82 -36.71 3.35
C SER A 68 0.60 -35.62 2.29
N VAL A 69 1.33 -34.53 2.40
CA VAL A 69 1.30 -33.39 1.47
C VAL A 69 2.72 -32.96 1.15
N THR A 70 2.88 -32.26 0.02
CA THR A 70 4.17 -31.67 -0.35
C THR A 70 4.10 -30.14 -0.25
N GLY A 71 5.21 -29.54 0.07
CA GLY A 71 5.31 -28.08 0.20
C GLY A 71 6.70 -27.59 -0.08
N THR A 72 6.92 -26.31 0.17
CA THR A 72 8.21 -25.64 0.03
C THR A 72 8.63 -25.04 1.36
N VAL A 73 9.88 -25.24 1.71
CA VAL A 73 10.48 -24.63 2.91
C VAL A 73 10.63 -23.12 2.67
N LYS A 74 10.13 -22.32 3.60
CA LYS A 74 10.20 -20.86 3.59
C LYS A 74 10.88 -20.37 4.88
N ALA A 75 11.47 -19.21 4.79
CA ALA A 75 11.90 -18.48 5.98
C ALA A 75 10.68 -18.07 6.82
N GLY A 76 10.83 -18.06 8.14
CA GLY A 76 9.77 -17.64 9.07
C GLY A 76 9.31 -16.21 8.84
N SER A 77 10.24 -15.35 8.47
CA SER A 77 9.95 -13.99 7.99
C SER A 77 10.97 -13.56 6.93
N SER A 78 10.54 -12.65 6.07
CA SER A 78 11.37 -12.11 4.99
C SER A 78 11.08 -10.62 4.82
N ALA A 79 12.13 -9.83 4.66
CA ALA A 79 12.01 -8.41 4.36
C ALA A 79 13.01 -7.99 3.29
N SER A 80 12.57 -7.09 2.42
CA SER A 80 13.45 -6.48 1.42
C SER A 80 13.89 -5.10 1.88
N VAL A 81 15.17 -4.82 1.76
CA VAL A 81 15.74 -3.49 1.92
C VAL A 81 15.71 -2.82 0.55
N THR A 82 14.97 -1.74 0.42
CA THR A 82 14.81 -1.00 -0.85
C THR A 82 15.21 0.46 -0.66
N ALA A 83 15.82 1.06 -1.68
CA ALA A 83 16.04 2.49 -1.70
C ALA A 83 14.70 3.22 -1.83
N SER A 84 14.49 4.25 -1.00
CA SER A 84 13.31 5.11 -1.11
C SER A 84 13.34 5.92 -2.40
N ASP A 85 12.18 6.38 -2.87
CA ASP A 85 12.04 7.16 -4.10
C ASP A 85 12.90 8.43 -4.11
N SER A 86 13.16 9.00 -2.92
CA SER A 86 13.97 10.20 -2.76
C SER A 86 15.45 10.01 -3.09
N VAL A 87 15.96 8.77 -3.01
CA VAL A 87 17.39 8.44 -3.19
C VAL A 87 17.67 7.37 -4.25
N LYS A 88 16.65 6.92 -4.96
CA LYS A 88 16.76 5.87 -5.99
C LYS A 88 17.71 6.19 -7.16
N THR A 89 18.08 7.46 -7.32
CA THR A 89 19.04 7.90 -8.35
C THR A 89 20.46 8.04 -7.80
N CYS A 90 20.65 7.91 -6.49
CA CYS A 90 21.96 7.97 -5.87
C CYS A 90 22.76 6.71 -6.16
N LYS A 91 24.08 6.85 -6.28
CA LYS A 91 24.99 5.73 -6.49
C LYS A 91 25.36 5.09 -5.17
N VAL A 92 25.54 3.78 -5.18
CA VAL A 92 26.07 3.03 -4.05
C VAL A 92 27.55 3.38 -3.87
N THR A 93 27.93 3.89 -2.71
CA THR A 93 29.34 4.21 -2.35
C THR A 93 30.03 3.07 -1.63
N ALA A 94 29.30 2.35 -0.78
CA ALA A 94 29.82 1.17 -0.09
C ALA A 94 28.70 0.15 0.15
N VAL A 95 29.09 -1.12 0.19
CA VAL A 95 28.26 -2.26 0.59
C VAL A 95 28.97 -2.94 1.75
N ASN A 96 28.34 -3.04 2.91
CA ASN A 96 28.96 -3.45 4.17
C ASN A 96 28.69 -4.92 4.54
N VAL A 97 27.90 -5.61 3.72
CA VAL A 97 27.47 -7.00 3.96
C VAL A 97 27.65 -7.85 2.72
N ALA A 98 27.69 -9.15 2.91
CA ALA A 98 27.69 -10.16 1.85
C ALA A 98 26.50 -11.12 2.01
N VAL A 99 26.18 -11.86 0.94
CA VAL A 99 25.20 -12.95 1.02
C VAL A 99 25.72 -14.02 1.99
N GLY A 100 24.88 -14.40 2.94
CA GLY A 100 25.21 -15.32 4.04
C GLY A 100 25.53 -14.62 5.36
N ASP A 101 25.72 -13.30 5.39
CA ASP A 101 25.96 -12.57 6.63
C ASP A 101 24.69 -12.47 7.47
N THR A 102 24.85 -12.64 8.79
CA THR A 102 23.78 -12.39 9.76
C THR A 102 23.79 -10.92 10.16
N VAL A 103 22.63 -10.27 10.08
CA VAL A 103 22.45 -8.85 10.41
C VAL A 103 21.38 -8.68 11.47
N ARG A 104 21.47 -7.59 12.22
CA ARG A 104 20.43 -7.14 13.16
C ARG A 104 19.72 -5.93 12.59
N LYS A 105 18.49 -5.74 13.03
CA LYS A 105 17.72 -4.56 12.68
C LYS A 105 18.50 -3.27 13.01
N GLY A 106 18.67 -2.42 12.00
CA GLY A 106 19.45 -1.19 12.10
C GLY A 106 20.89 -1.27 11.62
N ASP A 107 21.43 -2.48 11.36
CA ASP A 107 22.77 -2.63 10.78
C ASP A 107 22.83 -2.04 9.39
N VAL A 108 23.93 -1.37 9.06
CA VAL A 108 24.12 -0.70 7.77
C VAL A 108 24.44 -1.72 6.68
N ILE A 109 23.53 -1.87 5.73
CA ILE A 109 23.67 -2.75 4.56
C ILE A 109 24.51 -2.09 3.47
N ALA A 110 24.12 -0.86 3.10
CA ALA A 110 24.81 -0.10 2.06
C ALA A 110 24.68 1.40 2.32
N THR A 111 25.63 2.17 1.81
CA THR A 111 25.60 3.63 1.82
C THR A 111 25.54 4.17 0.40
N LEU A 112 24.78 5.24 0.22
CA LEU A 112 24.63 5.93 -1.06
C LEU A 112 25.42 7.24 -1.07
N ASP A 113 25.66 7.78 -2.27
CA ASP A 113 26.30 9.08 -2.46
C ASP A 113 25.39 10.21 -1.96
N THR A 114 25.84 10.93 -0.95
CA THR A 114 25.13 12.04 -0.30
C THR A 114 25.40 13.39 -0.94
N THR A 115 26.40 13.48 -1.84
CA THR A 115 26.96 14.74 -2.35
C THR A 115 25.90 15.69 -2.93
N ASP A 116 24.98 15.17 -3.72
CA ASP A 116 23.94 15.98 -4.35
C ASP A 116 22.83 16.38 -3.36
N VAL A 117 22.48 15.49 -2.44
CA VAL A 117 21.49 15.76 -1.39
C VAL A 117 22.03 16.82 -0.42
N GLU A 118 23.30 16.73 0.00
CA GLU A 118 23.97 17.73 0.86
C GLU A 118 24.03 19.11 0.19
N LYS A 119 24.32 19.19 -1.11
CA LYS A 119 24.26 20.46 -1.86
C LYS A 119 22.86 21.03 -1.89
N GLN A 120 21.83 20.20 -2.10
CA GLN A 120 20.44 20.63 -2.09
C GLN A 120 20.03 21.15 -0.71
N ILE A 121 20.44 20.48 0.38
CA ILE A 121 20.24 20.93 1.76
C ILE A 121 20.90 22.30 1.98
N ALA A 122 22.18 22.46 1.59
CA ALA A 122 22.89 23.72 1.74
C ALA A 122 22.20 24.86 0.98
N ASN A 123 21.74 24.62 -0.24
CA ASN A 123 20.99 25.60 -1.04
C ASN A 123 19.63 25.93 -0.41
N ALA A 124 18.89 24.94 0.07
CA ALA A 124 17.60 25.15 0.75
C ALA A 124 17.79 25.96 2.04
N GLN A 125 18.84 25.69 2.83
CA GLN A 125 19.19 26.46 4.03
C GLN A 125 19.52 27.92 3.72
N LEU A 126 20.28 28.17 2.64
CA LEU A 126 20.56 29.55 2.19
C LEU A 126 19.28 30.28 1.77
N GLN A 127 18.44 29.67 0.94
CA GLN A 127 17.16 30.24 0.53
C GLN A 127 16.25 30.54 1.71
N LEU A 128 16.16 29.62 2.68
CA LEU A 128 15.38 29.83 3.91
C LEU A 128 15.93 30.98 4.74
N SER A 129 17.27 31.08 4.89
CA SER A 129 17.94 32.18 5.58
C SER A 129 17.67 33.54 4.92
N ASP A 130 17.75 33.59 3.59
CA ASP A 130 17.46 34.80 2.81
C ASP A 130 15.99 35.20 2.96
N THR A 131 15.09 34.25 2.81
CA THR A 131 13.63 34.46 2.98
C THR A 131 13.31 35.01 4.36
N ARG A 132 13.90 34.45 5.41
CA ARG A 132 13.73 34.92 6.80
C ARG A 132 14.30 36.34 7.02
N THR A 133 15.43 36.58 6.41
CA THR A 133 16.10 37.91 6.48
C THR A 133 15.27 38.99 5.80
N ASP A 134 14.76 38.69 4.60
CA ASP A 134 13.91 39.60 3.83
C ASP A 134 12.55 39.82 4.50
N ALA A 135 11.93 38.78 5.03
CA ALA A 135 10.69 38.90 5.79
C ALA A 135 10.87 39.81 7.04
N ARG A 136 11.99 39.68 7.75
CA ARG A 136 12.32 40.54 8.91
C ARG A 136 12.54 41.98 8.51
N LYS A 137 13.30 42.22 7.42
CA LYS A 137 13.51 43.57 6.89
C LYS A 137 12.18 44.22 6.50
N ASN A 138 11.34 43.50 5.78
CA ASN A 138 10.04 44.00 5.35
C ASN A 138 9.11 44.31 6.54
N TYR A 139 9.14 43.50 7.59
CA TYR A 139 8.41 43.80 8.83
C TYR A 139 8.92 45.08 9.50
N THR A 140 10.23 45.20 9.67
CA THR A 140 10.83 46.40 10.27
C THR A 140 10.46 47.64 9.44
N GLN A 141 10.57 47.59 8.12
CA GLN A 141 10.23 48.69 7.24
C GLN A 141 8.73 49.05 7.34
N ALA A 142 7.84 48.06 7.40
CA ALA A 142 6.40 48.31 7.53
C ALA A 142 6.06 49.02 8.85
N VAL A 143 6.75 48.69 9.95
CA VAL A 143 6.60 49.38 11.26
C VAL A 143 7.14 50.81 11.22
N GLU A 144 8.28 51.03 10.58
CA GLU A 144 8.84 52.40 10.39
C GLU A 144 7.93 53.25 9.51
N ASP A 145 7.45 52.70 8.40
CA ASP A 145 6.50 53.37 7.49
C ASP A 145 5.17 53.68 8.20
N GLN A 146 4.66 52.75 9.02
CA GLN A 146 3.48 52.99 9.85
C GLN A 146 3.69 54.20 10.75
N THR A 147 4.81 54.23 11.48
CA THR A 147 5.13 55.31 12.42
C THR A 147 5.22 56.65 11.69
N THR A 148 5.90 56.71 10.55
CA THR A 148 6.10 57.92 9.76
C THR A 148 4.80 58.40 9.12
N ASN A 149 4.02 57.50 8.56
CA ASN A 149 2.76 57.85 7.89
C ASN A 149 1.72 58.36 8.90
N LEU A 150 1.63 57.70 10.08
CA LEU A 150 0.74 58.13 11.14
C LEU A 150 1.15 59.49 11.71
N ALA A 151 2.45 59.72 11.94
CA ALA A 151 2.94 61.03 12.42
C ALA A 151 2.61 62.14 11.41
N THR A 152 2.78 61.90 10.12
CA THR A 152 2.46 62.86 9.07
C THR A 152 0.95 63.11 8.99
N ALA A 153 0.15 62.07 9.05
CA ALA A 153 -1.32 62.19 9.03
C ALA A 153 -1.83 62.92 10.28
N GLN A 154 -1.24 62.67 11.46
CA GLN A 154 -1.58 63.35 12.69
C GLN A 154 -1.20 64.84 12.63
N GLU A 155 -0.03 65.16 12.11
CA GLU A 155 0.39 66.57 11.93
C GLU A 155 -0.60 67.33 11.03
N ASN A 156 -1.07 66.70 9.96
CA ASN A 156 -2.05 67.30 9.06
C ASN A 156 -3.41 67.50 9.75
N LEU A 157 -3.84 66.51 10.55
CA LEU A 157 -5.05 66.62 11.36
C LEU A 157 -4.95 67.74 12.39
N ASP A 158 -3.82 67.81 13.10
CA ASP A 158 -3.58 68.86 14.09
C ASP A 158 -3.58 70.26 13.46
N LYS A 159 -3.02 70.39 12.25
CA LYS A 159 -3.05 71.67 11.48
C LYS A 159 -4.48 72.04 11.08
N ALA A 160 -5.26 71.05 10.56
CA ALA A 160 -6.65 71.29 10.19
C ALA A 160 -7.52 71.65 11.43
N GLN A 161 -7.32 70.96 12.55
CA GLN A 161 -8.01 71.25 13.81
C GLN A 161 -7.65 72.67 14.30
N LYS A 162 -6.34 73.02 14.32
CA LYS A 162 -5.89 74.35 14.73
C LYS A 162 -6.49 75.46 13.86
N ASN A 163 -6.54 75.24 12.53
CA ASN A 163 -7.12 76.23 11.62
C ASN A 163 -8.63 76.41 11.91
N TYR A 164 -9.32 75.31 12.17
CA TYR A 164 -10.74 75.33 12.53
C TYR A 164 -10.95 76.03 13.88
N ASP A 165 -10.18 75.74 14.92
CA ASP A 165 -10.26 76.38 16.25
C ASP A 165 -9.91 77.86 16.23
N THR A 166 -8.97 78.29 15.35
CA THR A 166 -8.51 79.67 15.21
C THR A 166 -9.63 80.60 14.75
N LEU A 167 -10.71 80.06 14.16
CA LEU A 167 -11.88 80.85 13.82
C LEU A 167 -12.62 81.43 15.08
N GLY A 168 -12.40 80.85 16.26
CA GLY A 168 -13.10 81.25 17.50
C GLY A 168 -14.60 81.13 17.43
N MET A 169 -15.12 80.24 16.57
CA MET A 169 -16.52 80.10 16.30
C MET A 169 -17.20 79.03 17.20
N ASP A 170 -16.39 78.27 18.01
CA ASP A 170 -16.90 77.31 18.98
C ASP A 170 -17.25 77.96 20.34
N ASP A 171 -16.88 79.19 20.54
CA ASP A 171 -17.30 79.92 21.72
C ASP A 171 -18.82 80.12 21.70
N TYR A 172 -19.40 80.06 22.89
CA TYR A 172 -20.81 80.30 23.03
C TYR A 172 -21.16 81.75 22.71
N TYR A 173 -22.27 81.94 22.03
CA TYR A 173 -22.79 83.26 21.71
C TYR A 173 -23.19 83.98 23.00
N THR A 174 -22.58 85.08 23.27
CA THR A 174 -22.72 85.79 24.54
C THR A 174 -23.80 86.88 24.57
N SER A 175 -24.39 87.19 23.40
CA SER A 175 -25.46 88.18 23.33
C SER A 175 -26.77 87.65 23.92
N MET A 176 -27.26 88.25 24.94
CA MET A 176 -28.57 87.94 25.57
C MET A 176 -29.76 88.56 24.84
N ALA A 177 -29.57 89.19 23.70
CA ALA A 177 -30.62 89.92 22.97
C ALA A 177 -31.76 89.05 22.39
N SER A 178 -31.58 87.75 22.32
CA SER A 178 -32.61 86.81 21.86
C SER A 178 -32.55 85.46 22.59
N ALA A 179 -33.64 85.08 23.24
CA ALA A 179 -33.77 83.72 23.83
C ALA A 179 -33.57 82.58 22.84
N ALA A 180 -33.77 82.83 21.55
CA ALA A 180 -33.59 81.85 20.47
C ALA A 180 -32.12 81.47 20.21
N ASN A 181 -31.17 82.29 20.65
CA ASN A 181 -29.72 82.07 20.47
C ASN A 181 -29.04 81.59 21.74
N SER A 182 -29.78 81.47 22.86
CA SER A 182 -29.23 81.03 24.13
C SER A 182 -28.71 79.57 24.01
N GLY A 183 -27.44 79.38 24.36
CA GLY A 183 -26.78 78.07 24.35
C GLY A 183 -26.26 77.60 22.98
N LYS A 184 -26.29 78.44 21.95
CA LYS A 184 -25.68 78.18 20.65
C LYS A 184 -24.24 78.70 20.58
N THR A 185 -23.42 78.04 19.86
CA THR A 185 -22.07 78.49 19.50
C THR A 185 -22.13 79.60 18.46
N ASN A 186 -21.09 80.42 18.35
CA ASN A 186 -20.98 81.44 17.33
C ASN A 186 -21.13 80.87 15.91
N ARG A 187 -20.65 79.65 15.67
CA ARG A 187 -20.79 78.94 14.42
C ARG A 187 -22.25 78.59 14.11
N GLU A 188 -22.95 78.06 15.07
CA GLU A 188 -24.38 77.73 14.88
C GLU A 188 -25.20 78.97 14.61
N ILE A 189 -24.86 80.07 15.22
CA ILE A 189 -25.53 81.36 14.94
C ILE A 189 -25.26 81.85 13.52
N VAL A 190 -24.00 81.82 13.07
CA VAL A 190 -23.66 82.20 11.69
C VAL A 190 -24.32 81.29 10.68
N THR A 191 -24.35 79.97 10.94
CA THR A 191 -24.99 78.97 10.06
C THR A 191 -26.49 79.20 10.00
N ASP A 192 -27.17 79.43 11.11
CA ASP A 192 -28.62 79.70 11.19
C ASP A 192 -29.00 80.99 10.41
N TRP A 193 -28.20 82.06 10.64
CA TRP A 193 -28.43 83.30 9.96
C TRP A 193 -28.19 83.21 8.46
N TYR A 194 -27.07 82.63 8.04
CA TYR A 194 -26.79 82.37 6.65
C TYR A 194 -27.90 81.54 5.99
N THR A 195 -28.26 80.44 6.54
CA THR A 195 -29.27 79.52 5.98
C THR A 195 -30.61 80.23 5.81
N ARG A 196 -31.03 80.95 6.84
CA ARG A 196 -32.33 81.69 6.81
C ARG A 196 -32.39 82.75 5.73
N TYR A 197 -31.35 83.57 5.62
CA TYR A 197 -31.34 84.70 4.67
C TYR A 197 -30.89 84.26 3.27
N ALA A 198 -30.07 83.29 3.10
CA ALA A 198 -29.63 82.78 1.80
C ALA A 198 -30.82 82.28 0.95
N GLU A 199 -31.74 81.54 1.59
CA GLU A 199 -32.93 81.02 0.93
C GLU A 199 -33.89 82.17 0.53
N GLU A 200 -34.11 83.16 1.41
CA GLU A 200 -34.92 84.34 1.13
C GLU A 200 -34.34 85.21 0.02
N ILE A 201 -33.02 85.49 0.07
CA ILE A 201 -32.32 86.31 -0.91
C ILE A 201 -32.31 85.61 -2.27
N ALA A 202 -32.03 84.28 -2.32
CA ALA A 202 -32.09 83.50 -3.54
C ALA A 202 -33.52 83.51 -4.16
N GLY A 203 -34.58 83.56 -3.38
CA GLY A 203 -35.95 83.72 -3.84
C GLY A 203 -36.15 85.07 -4.52
N TYR A 204 -35.61 86.15 -3.95
CA TYR A 204 -35.68 87.48 -4.59
C TYR A 204 -34.83 87.51 -5.89
N GLU A 205 -33.58 87.00 -5.89
CA GLU A 205 -32.70 86.95 -7.05
C GLU A 205 -33.31 86.16 -8.20
N ASN A 206 -33.93 85.00 -7.94
CA ASN A 206 -34.65 84.22 -8.93
C ASN A 206 -35.86 84.99 -9.50
N THR A 207 -36.62 85.71 -8.62
CA THR A 207 -37.74 86.53 -9.08
C THR A 207 -37.27 87.69 -9.95
N LEU A 208 -36.24 88.37 -9.56
CA LEU A 208 -35.60 89.45 -10.32
C LEU A 208 -35.09 88.99 -11.69
N ALA A 209 -34.45 87.81 -11.73
CA ALA A 209 -33.99 87.20 -12.98
C ALA A 209 -35.16 86.96 -13.95
N ASN A 210 -36.28 86.40 -13.45
CA ASN A 210 -37.50 86.17 -14.25
C ASN A 210 -38.13 87.47 -14.72
N LEU A 211 -38.24 88.50 -13.86
CA LEU A 211 -38.78 89.80 -14.20
C LEU A 211 -37.94 90.52 -15.26
N ASN A 212 -36.59 90.43 -15.21
CA ASN A 212 -35.69 90.97 -16.19
C ASN A 212 -35.84 90.32 -17.56
N ILE A 213 -36.07 88.98 -17.57
CA ILE A 213 -36.38 88.25 -18.85
C ILE A 213 -37.68 88.80 -19.46
N GLN A 214 -38.75 88.91 -18.64
CA GLN A 214 -40.01 89.42 -19.05
C GLN A 214 -39.94 90.91 -19.56
N LEU A 215 -39.17 91.76 -18.87
CA LEU A 215 -38.90 93.12 -19.23
C LEU A 215 -38.19 93.21 -20.62
N THR A 216 -37.24 92.33 -20.83
CA THR A 216 -36.54 92.23 -22.12
C THR A 216 -37.49 91.89 -23.22
N GLN A 217 -38.39 90.94 -23.06
CA GLN A 217 -39.42 90.55 -23.96
C GLN A 217 -40.41 91.71 -24.25
N ALA A 218 -40.94 92.34 -23.25
CA ALA A 218 -41.87 93.48 -23.38
C ALA A 218 -41.25 94.60 -24.14
N LYS A 219 -39.98 94.91 -24.00
CA LYS A 219 -39.23 95.90 -24.77
C LYS A 219 -39.07 95.49 -26.24
N GLN A 220 -38.86 94.20 -26.50
CA GLN A 220 -38.78 93.70 -27.90
C GLN A 220 -40.13 93.76 -28.57
N ASP A 221 -41.22 93.43 -27.85
CA ASP A 221 -42.60 93.51 -28.36
C ASP A 221 -43.13 94.96 -28.55
N GLY A 222 -42.42 95.98 -28.04
CA GLY A 222 -42.80 97.37 -28.11
C GLY A 222 -43.93 97.76 -27.10
N ASP A 223 -44.18 96.87 -26.13
CA ASP A 223 -45.24 97.09 -25.10
C ASP A 223 -44.66 97.94 -23.95
N THR A 224 -44.74 99.24 -24.07
CA THR A 224 -44.17 100.22 -23.12
C THR A 224 -44.91 100.18 -21.78
N ALA A 225 -46.23 99.96 -21.80
CA ALA A 225 -47.05 99.93 -20.54
C ALA A 225 -46.62 98.73 -19.69
N ARG A 226 -46.44 97.57 -20.33
CA ARG A 226 -46.00 96.36 -19.65
C ARG A 226 -44.54 96.50 -19.14
N ALA A 227 -43.67 97.13 -19.95
CA ALA A 227 -42.26 97.38 -19.59
C ALA A 227 -42.19 98.29 -18.35
N ASP A 228 -43.00 99.38 -18.28
CA ASP A 228 -43.00 100.29 -17.11
C ASP A 228 -43.53 99.60 -15.86
N GLY A 229 -44.56 98.72 -15.96
CA GLY A 229 -45.09 97.93 -14.87
C GLY A 229 -44.06 96.92 -14.31
N LEU A 230 -43.28 96.26 -15.23
CA LEU A 230 -42.18 95.32 -14.86
C LEU A 230 -41.02 96.05 -14.24
N GLN A 231 -40.67 97.27 -14.71
CA GLN A 231 -39.61 98.07 -14.04
C GLN A 231 -39.97 98.43 -12.60
N GLY A 232 -41.29 98.78 -12.34
CA GLY A 232 -41.78 99.03 -11.00
C GLY A 232 -41.62 97.79 -10.09
N GLN A 233 -41.97 96.60 -10.58
CA GLN A 233 -41.82 95.32 -9.85
C GLN A 233 -40.37 95.00 -9.57
N ILE A 234 -39.46 95.20 -10.55
CA ILE A 234 -38.02 95.02 -10.36
C ILE A 234 -37.51 95.92 -9.26
N ALA A 235 -37.87 97.20 -9.25
CA ALA A 235 -37.48 98.11 -8.23
C ALA A 235 -37.99 97.70 -6.79
N ASP A 236 -39.18 97.19 -6.70
CA ASP A 236 -39.78 96.67 -5.41
C ASP A 236 -38.97 95.42 -4.93
N TYR A 237 -38.79 94.43 -5.79
CA TYR A 237 -38.03 93.23 -5.40
C TYR A 237 -36.57 93.52 -5.13
N THR A 238 -35.91 94.43 -5.86
CA THR A 238 -34.54 94.89 -5.54
C THR A 238 -34.47 95.55 -4.17
N ASN A 239 -35.46 96.34 -3.83
CA ASN A 239 -35.51 96.96 -2.49
C ASN A 239 -35.70 95.89 -1.40
N ARG A 240 -36.58 94.93 -1.59
CA ARG A 240 -36.76 93.78 -0.62
C ARG A 240 -35.49 92.96 -0.46
N GLU A 241 -34.80 92.63 -1.57
CA GLU A 241 -33.51 91.96 -1.52
C GLU A 241 -32.46 92.75 -0.72
N ASN A 242 -32.35 94.03 -0.99
CA ASN A 242 -31.42 94.89 -0.25
C ASN A 242 -31.75 95.01 1.25
N ILE A 243 -33.03 95.04 1.61
CA ILE A 243 -33.48 95.00 3.01
C ILE A 243 -33.09 93.68 3.65
N ALA A 244 -33.38 92.53 2.99
CA ALA A 244 -33.01 91.22 3.51
C ALA A 244 -31.49 91.09 3.67
N LYS A 245 -30.70 91.52 2.67
CA LYS A 245 -29.23 91.57 2.75
C LYS A 245 -28.72 92.42 3.90
N GLY A 246 -29.32 93.58 4.15
CA GLY A 246 -28.96 94.44 5.29
C GLY A 246 -29.37 93.89 6.66
N GLN A 247 -30.53 93.20 6.73
CA GLN A 247 -31.01 92.56 7.95
C GLN A 247 -30.21 91.35 8.37
N CYS A 248 -29.55 90.70 7.41
CA CYS A 248 -28.62 89.61 7.70
C CYS A 248 -27.30 90.14 8.30
N SER A 249 -27.35 90.50 9.59
CA SER A 249 -26.21 91.06 10.28
C SER A 249 -26.10 90.49 11.70
N ILE A 250 -24.90 90.16 12.16
CA ILE A 250 -24.61 89.68 13.49
C ILE A 250 -23.59 90.65 14.14
N PRO A 251 -24.10 91.79 14.70
CA PRO A 251 -23.24 92.88 15.19
C PRO A 251 -22.24 92.45 16.25
N GLU A 252 -22.66 91.48 17.10
CA GLU A 252 -21.82 90.96 18.16
C GLU A 252 -20.57 90.22 17.68
N LEU A 253 -20.63 89.70 16.50
CA LEU A 253 -19.52 89.05 15.80
C LEU A 253 -18.82 90.03 14.83
N GLY A 254 -19.26 91.29 14.76
CA GLY A 254 -18.75 92.30 13.80
C GLY A 254 -19.18 92.03 12.35
N LEU A 255 -20.18 91.16 12.10
CA LEU A 255 -20.61 90.80 10.77
C LEU A 255 -21.77 91.70 10.33
N GLN A 256 -21.51 92.59 9.36
CA GLN A 256 -22.49 93.56 8.87
C GLN A 256 -22.92 93.16 7.44
N GLY A 257 -24.21 92.83 7.27
CA GLY A 257 -24.79 92.47 5.99
C GLY A 257 -24.52 91.01 5.56
N PHE A 258 -25.32 90.58 4.56
CA PHE A 258 -25.29 89.20 4.05
C PHE A 258 -23.89 88.78 3.55
N ASP A 259 -23.16 89.67 2.90
CA ASP A 259 -21.84 89.32 2.36
C ASP A 259 -20.85 88.96 3.44
N ALA A 260 -20.84 89.66 4.60
CA ALA A 260 -19.95 89.38 5.70
C ALA A 260 -20.33 88.04 6.39
N VAL A 261 -21.62 87.78 6.58
CA VAL A 261 -22.13 86.53 7.13
C VAL A 261 -21.86 85.35 6.18
N SER A 262 -22.08 85.56 4.87
CA SER A 262 -21.80 84.54 3.84
C SER A 262 -20.32 84.18 3.75
N GLN A 263 -19.47 85.18 3.76
CA GLN A 263 -18.00 84.91 3.72
C GLN A 263 -17.53 84.16 4.95
N THR A 264 -18.10 84.51 6.12
CA THR A 264 -17.76 83.83 7.40
C THR A 264 -18.30 82.40 7.38
N TYR A 265 -19.53 82.20 6.96
CA TYR A 265 -20.13 80.88 6.78
C TYR A 265 -19.28 79.99 5.84
N ASN A 266 -18.94 80.48 4.66
CA ASN A 266 -18.14 79.75 3.70
C ASN A 266 -16.75 79.39 4.25
N LYS A 267 -16.17 80.25 5.10
CA LYS A 267 -14.91 79.97 5.74
C LYS A 267 -15.03 78.92 6.82
N ILE A 268 -16.12 78.91 7.58
CA ILE A 268 -16.46 77.88 8.58
C ILE A 268 -16.61 76.53 7.87
N GLU A 269 -17.39 76.47 6.78
CA GLU A 269 -17.57 75.23 6.00
C GLU A 269 -16.26 74.74 5.39
N GLN A 270 -15.48 75.63 4.81
CA GLN A 270 -14.17 75.26 4.26
C GLN A 270 -13.24 74.60 5.27
N TYR A 271 -13.18 75.12 6.49
CA TYR A 271 -12.31 74.56 7.52
C TYR A 271 -12.95 73.29 8.15
N ARG A 272 -14.28 73.22 8.24
CA ARG A 272 -15.00 71.99 8.64
C ARG A 272 -14.72 70.86 7.68
N GLU A 273 -14.89 71.09 6.36
CA GLU A 273 -14.61 70.11 5.31
C GLU A 273 -13.12 69.71 5.33
N ALA A 274 -12.18 70.65 5.52
CA ALA A 274 -10.77 70.33 5.60
C ALA A 274 -10.45 69.49 6.82
N LEU A 275 -11.10 69.73 7.95
CA LEU A 275 -10.95 68.92 9.15
C LEU A 275 -11.49 67.51 8.96
N GLU A 276 -12.72 67.41 8.40
CA GLU A 276 -13.31 66.09 8.08
C GLU A 276 -12.44 65.27 7.12
N GLN A 277 -11.88 65.93 6.07
CA GLN A 277 -10.95 65.28 5.13
C GLN A 277 -9.65 64.85 5.83
N ALA A 278 -9.12 65.67 6.72
CA ALA A 278 -7.94 65.33 7.49
C ALA A 278 -8.20 64.14 8.45
N GLN A 279 -9.35 64.14 9.14
CA GLN A 279 -9.79 63.02 9.99
C GLN A 279 -9.92 61.72 9.20
N GLN A 280 -10.60 61.80 8.04
CA GLN A 280 -10.75 60.63 7.15
C GLN A 280 -9.41 60.13 6.62
N SER A 281 -8.51 61.07 6.25
CA SER A 281 -7.15 60.72 5.79
C SER A 281 -6.34 60.05 6.90
N TYR A 282 -6.44 60.54 8.16
CA TYR A 282 -5.80 59.89 9.29
C TYR A 282 -6.31 58.47 9.52
N GLN A 283 -7.64 58.25 9.51
CA GLN A 283 -8.24 56.95 9.67
C GLN A 283 -7.84 55.98 8.57
N ASN A 284 -7.83 56.46 7.31
CA ASN A 284 -7.39 55.69 6.17
C ASN A 284 -5.91 55.31 6.27
N SER A 285 -5.07 56.25 6.69
CA SER A 285 -3.62 56.01 6.92
C SER A 285 -3.41 55.01 8.04
N ALA A 286 -4.13 55.13 9.16
CA ALA A 286 -4.04 54.20 10.27
C ALA A 286 -4.46 52.77 9.84
N THR A 287 -5.57 52.66 9.12
CA THR A 287 -6.05 51.35 8.63
C THR A 287 -5.11 50.72 7.62
N SER A 288 -4.60 51.50 6.67
CA SER A 288 -3.65 51.03 5.66
C SER A 288 -2.33 50.61 6.26
N ALA A 289 -1.80 51.42 7.19
CA ALA A 289 -0.57 51.13 7.88
C ALA A 289 -0.66 49.88 8.77
N SER A 290 -1.77 49.72 9.52
CA SER A 290 -2.01 48.50 10.31
C SER A 290 -2.03 47.26 9.41
N ARG A 291 -2.77 47.29 8.30
CA ARG A 291 -2.82 46.17 7.33
C ARG A 291 -1.45 45.84 6.74
N SER A 292 -0.61 46.87 6.51
CA SER A 292 0.74 46.66 5.98
C SER A 292 1.60 45.91 7.00
N VAL A 293 1.56 46.32 8.27
CA VAL A 293 2.28 45.65 9.37
C VAL A 293 1.76 44.22 9.57
N ASP A 294 0.43 44.00 9.62
CA ASP A 294 -0.19 42.69 9.79
C ASP A 294 0.21 41.70 8.67
N ASN A 295 0.26 42.22 7.43
CA ASN A 295 0.71 41.43 6.27
C ASN A 295 2.21 41.08 6.37
N ALA A 296 3.03 42.01 6.80
CA ALA A 296 4.47 41.79 6.97
C ALA A 296 4.75 40.84 8.15
N GLU A 297 4.02 40.98 9.26
CA GLU A 297 4.06 40.05 10.40
C GLU A 297 3.67 38.63 9.99
N THR A 298 2.57 38.49 9.23
CA THR A 298 2.12 37.19 8.71
C THR A 298 3.21 36.53 7.86
N LYS A 299 3.86 37.28 6.97
CA LYS A 299 4.98 36.77 6.16
C LYS A 299 6.19 36.39 7.01
N LEU A 300 6.50 37.18 8.05
CA LEU A 300 7.56 36.85 8.98
C LEU A 300 7.25 35.55 9.74
N ALA A 301 6.05 35.42 10.25
CA ALA A 301 5.60 34.18 10.92
C ALA A 301 5.63 32.96 10.00
N GLN A 302 5.20 33.11 8.73
CA GLN A 302 5.29 32.05 7.73
C GLN A 302 6.75 31.64 7.46
N SER A 303 7.66 32.59 7.34
CA SER A 303 9.08 32.33 7.11
C SER A 303 9.78 31.63 8.28
N GLN A 304 9.21 31.68 9.49
CA GLN A 304 9.74 31.03 10.68
C GLN A 304 9.26 29.58 10.86
N ARG A 305 8.26 29.15 10.08
CA ARG A 305 7.79 27.75 10.10
C ARG A 305 8.89 26.81 9.60
N GLU A 306 8.75 25.52 9.96
CA GLU A 306 9.59 24.48 9.37
C GLU A 306 9.38 24.45 7.85
N ASP A 307 10.51 24.33 7.15
CA ASP A 307 10.49 24.20 5.69
C ASP A 307 10.36 22.72 5.33
N ASP A 308 9.20 22.33 4.79
CA ASP A 308 8.92 20.96 4.35
C ASP A 308 9.98 20.47 3.36
N THR A 309 10.51 21.36 2.52
CA THR A 309 11.58 21.04 1.56
C THR A 309 12.86 20.63 2.29
N LEU A 310 13.26 21.39 3.30
CA LEU A 310 14.45 21.08 4.09
C LEU A 310 14.27 19.78 4.88
N THR A 311 13.11 19.57 5.48
CA THR A 311 12.76 18.34 6.20
C THR A 311 12.78 17.12 5.28
N ASN A 312 12.21 17.22 4.07
CA ASN A 312 12.23 16.16 3.08
C ASN A 312 13.65 15.83 2.60
N LEU A 313 14.50 16.84 2.42
CA LEU A 313 15.90 16.65 2.04
C LEU A 313 16.72 16.02 3.17
N GLN A 314 16.46 16.38 4.43
CA GLN A 314 17.08 15.74 5.60
C GLN A 314 16.68 14.26 5.69
N THR A 315 15.40 13.95 5.50
CA THR A 315 14.92 12.56 5.41
C THR A 315 15.57 11.82 4.24
N ALA A 316 15.75 12.49 3.10
CA ALA A 316 16.45 11.89 1.97
C ALA A 316 17.92 11.59 2.30
N LEU A 317 18.59 12.47 3.07
CA LEU A 317 19.95 12.24 3.53
C LEU A 317 20.05 11.02 4.47
N GLU A 318 19.12 10.89 5.41
CA GLU A 318 19.01 9.71 6.28
C GLU A 318 18.81 8.43 5.46
N ASN A 319 17.94 8.49 4.44
CA ASN A 319 17.65 7.39 3.53
C ASN A 319 18.85 7.01 2.61
N CYS A 320 19.90 7.81 2.56
CA CYS A 320 21.16 7.44 1.91
C CYS A 320 21.92 6.35 2.67
N THR A 321 21.56 6.07 3.92
CA THR A 321 22.07 4.96 4.69
C THR A 321 21.01 3.86 4.74
N LEU A 322 21.22 2.79 3.97
CA LEU A 322 20.29 1.67 3.89
C LEU A 322 20.58 0.69 5.01
N THR A 323 19.60 0.49 5.88
CA THR A 323 19.74 -0.35 7.07
C THR A 323 18.84 -1.58 7.02
N ALA A 324 19.24 -2.63 7.73
CA ALA A 324 18.43 -3.83 7.93
C ALA A 324 17.12 -3.48 8.64
N THR A 325 16.00 -3.94 8.07
CA THR A 325 14.66 -3.69 8.61
C THR A 325 14.24 -4.70 9.67
N MET A 326 14.93 -5.86 9.71
CA MET A 326 14.72 -6.96 10.66
C MET A 326 16.04 -7.68 10.95
N ASP A 327 16.04 -8.50 11.99
CA ASP A 327 17.11 -9.45 12.25
C ASP A 327 16.99 -10.63 11.28
N GLY A 328 18.12 -11.21 10.83
CA GLY A 328 18.14 -12.36 9.94
C GLY A 328 19.41 -12.47 9.11
N THR A 329 19.38 -13.31 8.11
CA THR A 329 20.50 -13.57 7.19
C THR A 329 20.25 -12.93 5.82
N ILE A 330 21.26 -12.32 5.23
CA ILE A 330 21.22 -11.79 3.87
C ILE A 330 21.16 -12.96 2.88
N THR A 331 20.05 -13.13 2.20
CA THR A 331 19.85 -14.21 1.21
C THR A 331 20.00 -13.75 -0.24
N ALA A 332 19.82 -12.45 -0.50
CA ALA A 332 20.12 -11.84 -1.80
C ALA A 332 20.69 -10.43 -1.60
N LEU A 333 21.61 -10.04 -2.47
CA LEU A 333 22.28 -8.74 -2.44
C LEU A 333 22.48 -8.25 -3.88
N ASP A 334 21.67 -7.27 -4.28
CA ASP A 334 21.70 -6.70 -5.63
C ASP A 334 22.48 -5.38 -5.70
N ALA A 335 22.94 -4.87 -4.55
CA ALA A 335 23.74 -3.66 -4.49
C ALA A 335 25.14 -3.85 -5.06
N THR A 336 25.51 -2.97 -5.99
CA THR A 336 26.87 -2.94 -6.56
C THR A 336 27.46 -1.54 -6.41
N VAL A 337 28.66 -1.44 -5.84
CA VAL A 337 29.36 -0.16 -5.66
C VAL A 337 29.55 0.54 -7.02
N GLY A 338 29.18 1.82 -7.07
CA GLY A 338 29.22 2.67 -8.26
C GLY A 338 27.97 2.60 -9.15
N ALA A 339 27.09 1.62 -8.95
CA ALA A 339 25.81 1.54 -9.65
C ALA A 339 24.74 2.44 -9.00
N VAL A 340 23.74 2.83 -9.77
CA VAL A 340 22.56 3.52 -9.26
C VAL A 340 21.70 2.53 -8.49
N CYS A 341 21.25 2.95 -7.31
CA CYS A 341 20.44 2.12 -6.43
C CYS A 341 18.96 2.18 -6.85
N SER A 342 18.52 1.24 -7.69
CA SER A 342 17.12 1.15 -8.10
C SER A 342 16.52 -0.20 -7.71
N GLY A 343 15.45 -0.21 -6.94
CA GLY A 343 14.75 -1.43 -6.54
C GLY A 343 15.24 -2.04 -5.22
N THR A 344 15.17 -3.36 -5.12
CA THR A 344 15.62 -4.11 -3.94
C THR A 344 17.14 -4.14 -3.88
N VAL A 345 17.70 -3.81 -2.74
CA VAL A 345 19.13 -3.75 -2.45
C VAL A 345 19.60 -5.04 -1.81
N ALA A 346 18.84 -5.54 -0.87
CA ALA A 346 19.10 -6.80 -0.19
C ALA A 346 17.79 -7.44 0.26
N THR A 347 17.79 -8.76 0.37
CA THR A 347 16.71 -9.52 1.00
C THR A 347 17.26 -10.16 2.27
N ILE A 348 16.57 -9.92 3.37
CA ILE A 348 16.87 -10.46 4.70
C ILE A 348 15.81 -11.51 5.01
N GLN A 349 16.23 -12.69 5.45
CA GLN A 349 15.34 -13.77 5.82
C GLN A 349 15.72 -14.35 7.17
N ASP A 350 14.71 -14.69 7.96
CA ASP A 350 14.86 -15.44 9.20
C ASP A 350 14.98 -16.93 8.85
N VAL A 351 16.20 -17.40 8.71
CA VAL A 351 16.52 -18.79 8.37
C VAL A 351 16.61 -19.70 9.58
N ASP A 352 16.55 -19.15 10.78
CA ASP A 352 16.56 -19.93 12.04
C ASP A 352 15.16 -20.42 12.40
N ASN A 353 14.13 -19.69 11.99
CA ASN A 353 12.73 -20.05 12.18
C ASN A 353 12.10 -20.37 10.82
N LEU A 354 12.06 -21.65 10.48
CA LEU A 354 11.57 -22.10 9.19
C LEU A 354 10.08 -22.46 9.24
N THR A 355 9.43 -22.32 8.10
CA THR A 355 8.08 -22.79 7.87
C THR A 355 8.01 -23.61 6.58
N VAL A 356 7.07 -24.53 6.49
CA VAL A 356 6.78 -25.24 5.23
C VAL A 356 5.38 -24.84 4.79
N GLU A 357 5.30 -24.22 3.62
CA GLU A 357 4.03 -23.91 2.97
C GLU A 357 3.57 -25.13 2.18
N VAL A 358 2.47 -25.72 2.58
CA VAL A 358 1.90 -26.93 1.99
C VAL A 358 0.55 -26.66 1.37
N THR A 359 0.15 -27.51 0.42
CA THR A 359 -1.17 -27.47 -0.19
C THR A 359 -1.94 -28.73 0.18
N ILE A 360 -3.09 -28.55 0.83
CA ILE A 360 -3.95 -29.62 1.33
C ILE A 360 -5.13 -29.82 0.37
N PRO A 361 -5.39 -31.04 -0.12
CA PRO A 361 -6.58 -31.32 -0.92
C PRO A 361 -7.87 -31.11 -0.11
N ALA A 362 -8.95 -30.71 -0.78
CA ALA A 362 -10.26 -30.50 -0.15
C ALA A 362 -10.81 -31.74 0.55
N SER A 363 -10.48 -32.95 0.05
CA SER A 363 -10.88 -34.22 0.67
C SER A 363 -10.30 -34.45 2.05
N SER A 364 -9.14 -33.83 2.35
CA SER A 364 -8.39 -34.06 3.59
C SER A 364 -8.52 -32.92 4.59
N VAL A 365 -8.80 -31.68 4.14
CA VAL A 365 -8.79 -30.49 5.01
C VAL A 365 -9.79 -30.57 6.15
N GLY A 366 -10.95 -31.20 5.95
CA GLY A 366 -11.98 -31.34 6.99
C GLY A 366 -11.57 -32.20 8.19
N ARG A 367 -10.52 -33.02 8.04
CA ARG A 367 -9.96 -33.89 9.09
C ARG A 367 -8.83 -33.20 9.87
N LEU A 368 -8.29 -32.08 9.36
CA LEU A 368 -7.12 -31.41 9.90
C LEU A 368 -7.54 -30.25 10.82
N LYS A 369 -6.72 -30.03 11.84
CA LYS A 369 -6.85 -28.90 12.78
C LYS A 369 -5.47 -28.29 13.03
N THR A 370 -5.44 -27.01 13.32
CA THR A 370 -4.21 -26.37 13.80
C THR A 370 -3.75 -26.99 15.13
N GLY A 371 -2.44 -27.11 15.31
CA GLY A 371 -1.82 -27.74 16.46
C GLY A 371 -1.44 -29.20 16.25
N LEU A 372 -1.77 -29.82 15.12
CA LEU A 372 -1.34 -31.18 14.81
C LEU A 372 0.16 -31.25 14.59
N GLN A 373 0.78 -32.32 15.05
CA GLN A 373 2.18 -32.64 14.83
C GLN A 373 2.40 -33.04 13.36
N CYS A 374 3.54 -32.69 12.82
CA CYS A 374 3.92 -33.01 11.46
C CYS A 374 5.33 -33.58 11.45
N ASN A 375 5.56 -34.57 10.61
CA ASN A 375 6.87 -35.09 10.26
C ASN A 375 7.25 -34.53 8.90
N ILE A 376 8.41 -33.90 8.82
CA ILE A 376 8.90 -33.20 7.63
C ILE A 376 10.14 -33.93 7.15
N THR A 377 10.14 -34.33 5.90
CA THR A 377 11.28 -34.95 5.22
C THR A 377 11.63 -34.15 3.97
N SER A 378 12.91 -34.02 3.66
CA SER A 378 13.41 -33.29 2.50
C SER A 378 14.68 -33.95 1.98
N ASP A 379 14.93 -33.83 0.69
CA ASP A 379 16.16 -34.31 0.07
C ASP A 379 17.42 -33.55 0.56
N ALA A 380 17.24 -32.48 1.32
CA ALA A 380 18.35 -31.69 1.91
C ALA A 380 18.92 -32.30 3.20
N THR A 381 18.20 -33.21 3.85
CA THR A 381 18.60 -33.86 5.11
C THR A 381 18.06 -35.28 5.17
N ASP A 382 18.86 -36.19 5.70
CA ASP A 382 18.45 -37.60 5.95
C ASP A 382 17.58 -37.73 7.21
N ASP A 383 17.49 -36.67 8.00
CA ASP A 383 16.74 -36.67 9.25
C ASP A 383 15.27 -36.26 9.05
N THR A 384 14.37 -36.91 9.79
CA THR A 384 12.97 -36.45 9.89
C THR A 384 12.88 -35.31 10.88
N VAL A 385 12.48 -34.15 10.41
CA VAL A 385 12.28 -32.95 11.23
C VAL A 385 10.83 -32.87 11.70
N THR A 386 10.61 -32.52 12.95
CA THR A 386 9.25 -32.33 13.47
C THR A 386 8.76 -30.91 13.26
N GLY A 387 7.47 -30.76 13.03
CA GLY A 387 6.80 -29.47 12.88
C GLY A 387 5.42 -29.48 13.51
N THR A 388 4.79 -28.33 13.49
CA THR A 388 3.41 -28.14 13.96
C THR A 388 2.61 -27.42 12.91
N LEU A 389 1.42 -27.91 12.58
CA LEU A 389 0.46 -27.26 11.69
C LEU A 389 -0.11 -26.02 12.38
N THR A 390 0.37 -24.83 11.99
CA THR A 390 0.03 -23.58 12.66
C THR A 390 -1.11 -22.82 11.99
N ARG A 391 -1.27 -22.98 10.67
CA ARG A 391 -2.29 -22.29 9.91
C ARG A 391 -2.87 -23.17 8.80
N ILE A 392 -4.18 -23.04 8.59
CA ILE A 392 -4.89 -23.54 7.42
C ILE A 392 -5.66 -22.37 6.86
N ASP A 393 -5.48 -22.09 5.57
CA ASP A 393 -6.18 -20.98 4.91
C ASP A 393 -7.67 -21.31 4.78
N PRO A 394 -8.56 -20.37 5.09
CA PRO A 394 -10.00 -20.64 5.08
C PRO A 394 -10.61 -20.65 3.66
N VAL A 395 -9.84 -20.25 2.65
CA VAL A 395 -10.28 -20.14 1.25
C VAL A 395 -9.43 -21.06 0.38
N ALA A 396 -10.11 -21.85 -0.45
CA ALA A 396 -9.44 -22.70 -1.44
C ALA A 396 -8.81 -21.83 -2.55
N ASN A 397 -7.68 -22.28 -3.06
CA ASN A 397 -7.07 -21.71 -4.26
C ASN A 397 -7.84 -22.15 -5.54
N ASP A 398 -7.41 -21.66 -6.70
CA ASP A 398 -8.04 -21.95 -8.00
C ASP A 398 -8.09 -23.45 -8.35
N SER A 399 -7.25 -24.26 -7.72
CA SER A 399 -7.21 -25.72 -7.87
C SER A 399 -8.16 -26.46 -6.91
N GLY A 400 -8.92 -25.75 -6.08
CA GLY A 400 -9.79 -26.32 -5.05
C GLY A 400 -9.04 -26.89 -3.84
N SER A 401 -7.79 -26.52 -3.63
CA SER A 401 -6.95 -26.94 -2.52
C SER A 401 -6.74 -25.79 -1.53
N PHE A 402 -6.41 -26.11 -0.29
CA PHE A 402 -6.21 -25.14 0.79
C PHE A 402 -4.73 -24.99 1.09
N GLY A 403 -4.27 -23.72 1.18
CA GLY A 403 -2.95 -23.42 1.69
C GLY A 403 -2.86 -23.73 3.18
N ALA A 404 -1.72 -24.21 3.64
CA ALA A 404 -1.45 -24.36 5.07
C ALA A 404 0.03 -24.12 5.38
N THR A 405 0.29 -23.73 6.61
CA THR A 405 1.64 -23.46 7.10
C THR A 405 1.97 -24.39 8.26
N VAL A 406 3.08 -25.06 8.11
CA VAL A 406 3.67 -25.90 9.16
C VAL A 406 4.91 -25.19 9.68
N THR A 407 4.96 -24.87 10.95
CA THR A 407 6.14 -24.30 11.60
C THR A 407 7.08 -25.43 12.00
N VAL A 408 8.33 -25.32 11.61
CA VAL A 408 9.38 -26.28 11.97
C VAL A 408 9.72 -26.12 13.44
N ASN A 409 9.80 -27.22 14.17
CA ASN A 409 10.16 -27.21 15.59
C ASN A 409 11.68 -27.36 15.75
N GLY A 410 12.29 -26.41 16.46
CA GLY A 410 13.73 -26.41 16.73
C GLY A 410 14.55 -25.62 15.70
N GLN A 411 15.72 -25.21 16.12
CA GLN A 411 16.76 -24.59 15.29
C GLN A 411 17.69 -25.67 14.74
N ASP A 412 18.43 -25.35 13.70
CA ASP A 412 19.38 -26.28 13.05
C ASP A 412 18.72 -27.57 12.49
N SER A 413 17.55 -27.42 11.88
CA SER A 413 16.83 -28.55 11.29
C SER A 413 17.49 -29.17 10.06
N GLY A 414 18.56 -28.55 9.51
CA GLY A 414 19.19 -28.96 8.26
C GLY A 414 18.36 -28.65 7.01
N LEU A 415 17.13 -28.10 7.17
CA LEU A 415 16.29 -27.69 6.06
C LEU A 415 16.80 -26.39 5.46
N LEU A 416 16.73 -26.28 4.13
CA LEU A 416 17.14 -25.09 3.42
C LEU A 416 15.93 -24.38 2.80
N VAL A 417 15.92 -23.06 2.86
CA VAL A 417 14.84 -22.23 2.26
C VAL A 417 14.80 -22.46 0.74
N GLY A 418 13.59 -22.64 0.21
CA GLY A 418 13.34 -22.83 -1.21
C GLY A 418 13.30 -24.29 -1.66
N ILE A 419 13.69 -25.24 -0.83
CA ILE A 419 13.71 -26.66 -1.18
C ILE A 419 12.32 -27.29 -0.93
N PRO A 420 11.88 -28.25 -1.78
CA PRO A 420 10.66 -29.01 -1.52
C PRO A 420 10.81 -29.92 -0.32
N ALA A 421 9.73 -30.06 0.43
CA ALA A 421 9.62 -30.97 1.55
C ALA A 421 8.30 -31.75 1.50
N LYS A 422 8.36 -33.00 1.92
CA LYS A 422 7.19 -33.83 2.16
C LYS A 422 6.81 -33.68 3.64
N VAL A 423 5.53 -33.41 3.89
CA VAL A 423 5.00 -33.22 5.22
C VAL A 423 3.93 -34.27 5.48
N GLU A 424 4.10 -35.05 6.53
CA GLU A 424 3.11 -35.99 7.04
C GLU A 424 2.45 -35.41 8.29
N ILE A 425 1.20 -34.98 8.14
CA ILE A 425 0.41 -34.38 9.22
C ILE A 425 -0.24 -35.52 9.99
N VAL A 426 0.10 -35.67 11.26
CA VAL A 426 -0.39 -36.77 12.11
C VAL A 426 -1.72 -36.37 12.73
N ILE A 427 -2.79 -37.05 12.34
CA ILE A 427 -4.15 -36.84 12.86
C ILE A 427 -4.32 -37.56 14.19
N SER A 428 -3.94 -38.83 14.23
CA SER A 428 -3.98 -39.66 15.44
C SER A 428 -2.88 -40.69 15.43
N THR A 429 -2.43 -41.09 16.60
CA THR A 429 -1.46 -42.17 16.80
C THR A 429 -1.92 -43.02 17.96
N LYS A 430 -1.95 -44.34 17.75
CA LYS A 430 -2.19 -45.34 18.79
C LYS A 430 -1.04 -46.33 18.81
N ASP A 431 -0.39 -46.44 19.95
CA ASP A 431 0.71 -47.37 20.13
C ASP A 431 0.22 -48.70 20.69
N ASN A 432 0.95 -49.76 20.34
CA ASN A 432 0.76 -51.08 20.93
C ASN A 432 -0.63 -51.68 20.67
N VAL A 433 -1.16 -51.48 19.44
CA VAL A 433 -2.44 -52.04 18.98
C VAL A 433 -2.23 -53.13 17.94
N PHE A 434 -3.14 -54.10 17.89
CA PHE A 434 -3.15 -55.04 16.79
C PHE A 434 -3.73 -54.42 15.54
N THR A 435 -2.99 -54.48 14.43
CA THR A 435 -3.43 -53.96 13.15
C THR A 435 -3.45 -55.04 12.06
N VAL A 436 -4.44 -54.99 11.21
CA VAL A 436 -4.53 -55.85 10.05
C VAL A 436 -4.86 -55.00 8.83
N PRO A 437 -4.50 -55.42 7.58
CA PRO A 437 -5.02 -54.77 6.40
C PRO A 437 -6.55 -54.65 6.44
N ARG A 438 -7.10 -53.56 5.98
CA ARG A 438 -8.56 -53.31 5.99
C ARG A 438 -9.35 -54.45 5.35
N ASP A 439 -8.82 -55.02 4.25
CA ASP A 439 -9.44 -56.13 3.52
C ASP A 439 -9.44 -57.46 4.32
N ALA A 440 -8.65 -57.54 5.41
CA ALA A 440 -8.60 -58.73 6.27
C ALA A 440 -9.80 -58.85 7.21
N VAL A 441 -10.55 -57.74 7.42
CA VAL A 441 -11.75 -57.74 8.25
C VAL A 441 -12.97 -58.00 7.39
N GLY A 442 -13.70 -59.08 7.74
CA GLY A 442 -14.98 -59.41 7.14
C GLY A 442 -16.14 -59.01 8.04
N THR A 443 -17.30 -58.80 7.42
CA THR A 443 -18.55 -58.52 8.15
C THR A 443 -19.57 -59.64 7.87
N ASN A 444 -20.13 -60.20 8.91
CA ASN A 444 -21.20 -61.20 8.82
C ASN A 444 -22.56 -60.54 8.50
N ASP A 445 -23.55 -61.32 8.11
CA ASP A 445 -24.90 -60.85 7.79
C ASP A 445 -25.61 -60.16 8.99
N ASP A 446 -25.18 -60.45 10.21
CA ASP A 446 -25.67 -59.81 11.45
C ASP A 446 -24.95 -58.50 11.82
N GLY A 447 -23.97 -58.09 11.01
CA GLY A 447 -23.17 -56.89 11.23
C GLY A 447 -21.97 -57.06 12.15
N SER A 448 -21.71 -58.28 12.69
CA SER A 448 -20.51 -58.59 13.47
C SER A 448 -19.29 -58.69 12.56
N THR A 449 -18.13 -58.20 13.06
CA THR A 449 -16.86 -58.21 12.30
C THR A 449 -15.97 -59.37 12.76
N TYR A 450 -15.21 -59.93 11.83
CA TYR A 450 -14.31 -61.04 12.06
C TYR A 450 -13.03 -60.95 11.23
N VAL A 451 -12.00 -61.65 11.67
CA VAL A 451 -10.80 -61.96 10.88
C VAL A 451 -10.66 -63.47 10.68
N LEU A 452 -9.95 -63.87 9.64
CA LEU A 452 -9.68 -65.29 9.33
C LEU A 452 -8.30 -65.67 9.88
N ARG A 453 -8.26 -66.37 11.03
CA ARG A 453 -7.06 -66.88 11.66
C ARG A 453 -6.68 -68.24 11.08
N LYS A 454 -5.40 -68.44 10.72
CA LYS A 454 -4.88 -69.72 10.27
C LYS A 454 -4.95 -70.78 11.38
N THR A 455 -5.54 -71.94 11.06
CA THR A 455 -5.58 -73.10 11.95
C THR A 455 -4.65 -74.23 11.53
N GLY A 456 -4.22 -74.24 10.26
CA GLY A 456 -3.33 -75.27 9.72
C GLY A 456 -3.12 -75.17 8.20
N GLY A 457 -2.39 -76.13 7.63
CA GLY A 457 -2.10 -76.18 6.20
C GLY A 457 -0.99 -75.24 5.76
N GLU A 458 -0.52 -75.42 4.51
CA GLU A 458 0.49 -74.60 3.87
C GLU A 458 0.10 -74.26 2.45
N GLY A 459 0.60 -73.13 1.88
CA GLY A 459 0.29 -72.69 0.55
C GLY A 459 -1.20 -72.40 0.33
N VAL A 460 -1.83 -73.00 -0.64
CA VAL A 460 -3.26 -72.84 -0.96
C VAL A 460 -4.17 -73.70 -0.06
N ASP A 461 -3.63 -74.73 0.58
CA ASP A 461 -4.35 -75.65 1.48
C ASP A 461 -4.44 -75.14 2.93
N MET A 462 -4.11 -73.86 3.17
CA MET A 462 -4.28 -73.22 4.47
C MET A 462 -5.74 -73.23 4.88
N THR A 463 -5.99 -73.64 6.12
CA THR A 463 -7.31 -73.63 6.76
C THR A 463 -7.42 -72.49 7.74
N PHE A 464 -8.58 -71.84 7.73
CA PHE A 464 -8.83 -70.64 8.53
C PHE A 464 -10.10 -70.83 9.39
N GLU A 465 -10.11 -70.22 10.55
CA GLU A 465 -11.32 -70.09 11.37
C GLU A 465 -11.68 -68.61 11.51
N GLN A 466 -12.96 -68.29 11.68
CA GLN A 466 -13.43 -66.97 11.98
C GLN A 466 -13.20 -66.65 13.45
N VAL A 467 -12.51 -65.54 13.71
CA VAL A 467 -12.33 -64.98 15.06
C VAL A 467 -13.06 -63.65 15.08
N ALA A 468 -14.03 -63.54 16.00
CA ALA A 468 -14.77 -62.27 16.18
C ALA A 468 -13.85 -61.16 16.67
N VAL A 469 -13.95 -59.99 16.03
CA VAL A 469 -13.16 -58.80 16.39
C VAL A 469 -14.05 -57.57 16.45
N THR A 470 -13.57 -56.55 17.13
CA THR A 470 -14.15 -55.20 17.09
C THR A 470 -13.16 -54.31 16.42
N GLU A 471 -13.60 -53.58 15.41
CA GLU A 471 -12.80 -52.59 14.71
C GLU A 471 -12.60 -51.35 15.59
N GLY A 472 -11.39 -50.84 15.63
CA GLY A 472 -11.03 -49.58 16.25
C GLY A 472 -10.71 -48.49 15.21
N ASP A 473 -9.64 -47.73 15.45
CA ASP A 473 -9.20 -46.71 14.53
C ASP A 473 -8.66 -47.29 13.22
N THR A 474 -8.79 -46.54 12.17
CA THR A 474 -8.40 -46.95 10.82
C THR A 474 -7.55 -45.86 10.16
N ASN A 475 -6.60 -46.27 9.33
CA ASN A 475 -5.97 -45.40 8.33
C ASN A 475 -6.29 -45.89 6.93
N ASP A 476 -5.62 -45.37 5.91
CA ASP A 476 -5.88 -45.74 4.52
C ASP A 476 -5.64 -47.23 4.22
N TYR A 477 -4.80 -47.93 4.96
CA TYR A 477 -4.34 -49.29 4.71
C TYR A 477 -4.71 -50.28 5.78
N TYR A 478 -4.71 -49.90 7.05
CA TYR A 478 -4.87 -50.76 8.20
C TYR A 478 -6.03 -50.34 9.07
N VAL A 479 -6.53 -51.32 9.78
CA VAL A 479 -7.55 -51.15 10.83
C VAL A 479 -7.07 -51.80 12.13
N GLU A 480 -7.26 -51.08 13.22
CA GLU A 480 -7.07 -51.59 14.57
C GLU A 480 -8.14 -52.66 14.84
N ILE A 481 -7.74 -53.81 15.36
CA ILE A 481 -8.67 -54.84 15.81
C ILE A 481 -8.44 -55.19 17.26
N THR A 482 -9.55 -55.45 17.97
CA THR A 482 -9.54 -55.92 19.34
C THR A 482 -10.43 -57.17 19.44
N GLY A 483 -9.99 -58.15 20.22
CA GLY A 483 -10.75 -59.38 20.45
C GLY A 483 -10.14 -60.18 21.57
N SER A 484 -10.97 -60.93 22.32
CA SER A 484 -10.51 -61.75 23.47
C SER A 484 -9.65 -62.93 23.05
N ASP A 485 -9.80 -63.37 21.80
CA ASP A 485 -9.19 -64.62 21.30
C ASP A 485 -8.01 -64.35 20.35
N LEU A 486 -7.56 -63.04 20.27
CA LEU A 486 -6.41 -62.62 19.48
C LEU A 486 -5.13 -62.69 20.33
N ASN A 487 -4.10 -63.31 19.72
CA ASN A 487 -2.77 -63.36 20.35
C ASN A 487 -1.71 -62.84 19.40
N GLU A 488 -0.67 -62.27 19.98
CA GLU A 488 0.50 -61.88 19.20
C GLU A 488 1.12 -63.12 18.54
N GLY A 489 1.41 -63.04 17.25
CA GLY A 489 1.91 -64.16 16.46
C GLY A 489 0.82 -64.94 15.73
N ASP A 490 -0.46 -64.66 15.94
CA ASP A 490 -1.55 -65.24 15.12
C ASP A 490 -1.36 -64.87 13.64
N VAL A 491 -1.51 -65.82 12.76
CA VAL A 491 -1.44 -65.62 11.31
C VAL A 491 -2.84 -65.38 10.78
N ILE A 492 -3.06 -64.15 10.31
CA ILE A 492 -4.35 -63.70 9.80
C ILE A 492 -4.31 -63.66 8.26
N ARG A 493 -5.37 -64.08 7.60
CA ARG A 493 -5.51 -63.95 6.16
C ARG A 493 -5.66 -62.48 5.77
N ALA A 494 -4.86 -62.01 4.80
CA ALA A 494 -4.82 -60.58 4.44
C ALA A 494 -6.09 -60.06 3.73
N THR A 495 -7.04 -60.96 3.39
CA THR A 495 -8.37 -60.59 2.88
C THR A 495 -9.42 -61.54 3.43
N ALA A 496 -10.57 -61.04 3.86
CA ALA A 496 -11.70 -61.81 4.30
C ALA A 496 -12.45 -62.48 3.16
N ASP A 497 -12.31 -62.01 1.91
CA ASP A 497 -12.90 -62.61 0.72
C ASP A 497 -12.14 -63.90 0.35
N LEU A 498 -12.78 -65.04 0.53
CA LEU A 498 -12.20 -66.35 0.24
C LEU A 498 -11.92 -66.57 -1.25
N THR A 499 -12.50 -65.76 -2.16
CA THR A 499 -12.30 -65.84 -3.61
C THR A 499 -11.11 -65.00 -4.08
N GLN A 500 -10.59 -64.10 -3.22
CA GLN A 500 -9.46 -63.21 -3.49
C GLN A 500 -8.26 -63.59 -2.64
N GLY A 501 -7.09 -63.03 -2.94
CA GLY A 501 -5.87 -63.24 -2.16
C GLY A 501 -5.15 -64.55 -2.44
N ILE A 502 -5.47 -65.23 -3.53
CA ILE A 502 -4.67 -66.34 -4.08
C ILE A 502 -3.81 -65.75 -5.19
N GLU A 503 -2.52 -65.65 -4.96
CA GLU A 503 -1.58 -65.09 -5.93
C GLU A 503 -0.76 -66.21 -6.57
N SER A 504 -0.43 -66.07 -7.86
CA SER A 504 0.47 -66.99 -8.58
C SER A 504 1.82 -66.32 -8.73
N GLY A 505 2.83 -66.89 -8.09
CA GLY A 505 4.21 -66.50 -8.26
C GLY A 505 4.91 -67.36 -9.34
N THR A 506 5.78 -66.75 -10.11
CA THR A 506 6.71 -67.50 -10.98
C THR A 506 8.07 -67.57 -10.24
N SER A 507 8.66 -68.77 -10.17
CA SER A 507 9.98 -68.94 -9.60
C SER A 507 11.05 -68.35 -10.54
N ASP A 508 11.21 -67.03 -10.51
CA ASP A 508 12.44 -66.41 -10.95
C ASP A 508 13.19 -65.98 -9.67
N SER A 509 14.50 -66.11 -9.69
CA SER A 509 15.45 -66.25 -8.59
C SER A 509 15.54 -65.08 -7.55
N ASP A 510 14.51 -64.24 -7.46
CA ASP A 510 14.56 -63.04 -6.66
C ASP A 510 13.45 -62.93 -5.57
N VAL A 511 12.83 -64.06 -5.21
CA VAL A 511 11.80 -64.07 -4.14
C VAL A 511 12.46 -64.53 -2.85
N GLN A 512 12.67 -63.62 -1.91
CA GLN A 512 13.10 -63.95 -0.52
C GLN A 512 11.87 -63.85 0.42
N MET A 513 11.60 -64.94 1.15
CA MET A 513 10.68 -64.89 2.27
C MET A 513 11.35 -64.14 3.44
N MET A 514 10.77 -63.05 3.90
CA MET A 514 11.18 -62.45 5.17
C MET A 514 10.72 -63.34 6.32
N GLU A 515 11.48 -63.31 7.40
CA GLU A 515 11.27 -64.07 8.62
C GLU A 515 9.87 -63.85 9.26
N ASN A 516 9.11 -62.86 8.78
CA ASN A 516 7.75 -62.53 9.22
C ASN A 516 6.62 -62.95 8.25
N GLY A 517 6.88 -63.73 7.19
CA GLY A 517 5.85 -64.26 6.34
C GLY A 517 5.39 -63.36 5.18
N ASP A 518 5.99 -62.18 4.98
CA ASP A 518 5.71 -61.32 3.85
C ASP A 518 6.61 -61.64 2.65
N LEU A 519 6.02 -61.61 1.45
CA LEU A 519 6.72 -61.93 0.20
C LEU A 519 7.24 -60.63 -0.43
N TYR A 520 8.56 -60.54 -0.69
CA TYR A 520 9.16 -59.46 -1.44
C TYR A 520 9.56 -59.89 -2.87
N VAL A 521 9.15 -59.11 -3.84
CA VAL A 521 9.59 -59.28 -5.25
C VAL A 521 10.39 -58.03 -5.63
N GLY A 522 11.68 -58.09 -5.69
CA GLY A 522 12.56 -56.98 -6.06
C GLY A 522 13.81 -57.47 -6.80
N ASP A 523 14.41 -56.65 -7.61
CA ASP A 523 15.51 -56.92 -8.53
C ASP A 523 16.92 -56.90 -7.88
N GLY A 524 17.06 -57.20 -6.62
CA GLY A 524 18.37 -57.54 -5.99
C GLY A 524 19.45 -56.47 -5.95
N SER A 525 19.19 -55.20 -6.23
CA SER A 525 20.22 -54.15 -6.13
C SER A 525 19.83 -53.03 -5.14
N ASN A 526 20.47 -53.01 -3.97
CA ASN A 526 20.51 -51.99 -2.92
C ASN A 526 19.27 -51.82 -2.05
N MET A 527 19.28 -52.47 -0.90
CA MET A 527 18.45 -52.09 0.24
C MET A 527 19.31 -51.71 1.45
N PRO A 528 19.06 -50.60 2.15
CA PRO A 528 19.55 -50.36 3.50
C PRO A 528 18.75 -51.19 4.50
N GLU A 529 19.42 -51.74 5.51
CA GLU A 529 18.79 -52.45 6.62
C GLU A 529 17.69 -51.60 7.31
N GLY A 530 16.45 -52.08 7.31
CA GLY A 530 15.38 -51.51 8.11
C GLY A 530 14.17 -50.91 7.39
N THR A 531 14.02 -51.04 6.07
CA THR A 531 12.90 -50.41 5.34
C THR A 531 11.79 -51.43 5.04
N VAL A 532 10.63 -51.25 5.63
CA VAL A 532 9.40 -51.94 5.22
C VAL A 532 8.81 -51.25 4.02
N VAL A 533 8.95 -51.84 2.79
CA VAL A 533 8.34 -51.30 1.59
C VAL A 533 7.01 -51.97 1.35
N MET A 534 5.94 -51.23 1.42
CA MET A 534 4.59 -51.60 1.02
C MET A 534 4.40 -51.32 -0.46
N GLY A 535 4.26 -52.35 -1.25
CA GLY A 535 3.94 -52.27 -2.66
C GLY A 535 2.50 -51.84 -2.88
N GLY A 536 2.29 -50.64 -3.41
CA GLY A 536 0.98 -50.19 -3.95
C GLY A 536 0.82 -50.65 -5.40
N PRO A 537 -0.39 -50.89 -5.89
CA PRO A 537 -0.63 -51.36 -7.27
C PRO A 537 -0.36 -50.24 -8.26
N GLY A 538 0.36 -50.64 -9.35
CA GLY A 538 0.81 -49.77 -10.41
C GLY A 538 -0.29 -49.06 -11.17
N GLY A 539 -0.10 -47.79 -11.39
CA GLY A 539 -0.83 -47.00 -12.37
C GLY A 539 -0.11 -47.06 -13.72
N GLY A 540 -0.87 -47.33 -14.77
CA GLY A 540 -0.43 -47.51 -16.11
C GLY A 540 0.09 -46.26 -16.84
N PRO A 541 0.55 -46.42 -18.07
CA PRO A 541 1.42 -45.47 -18.76
C PRO A 541 0.67 -44.34 -19.46
N GLY A 542 1.09 -43.14 -19.28
CA GLY A 542 0.72 -41.99 -20.11
C GLY A 542 1.84 -41.65 -21.09
N GLY A 543 1.50 -41.72 -22.36
CA GLY A 543 2.36 -41.47 -23.49
C GLY A 543 2.65 -39.99 -23.75
N PRO A 544 3.43 -39.66 -24.77
CA PRO A 544 4.16 -38.41 -24.94
C PRO A 544 3.46 -37.39 -25.84
N GLY A 545 3.85 -36.18 -25.74
CA GLY A 545 3.57 -35.07 -26.66
C GLY A 545 3.96 -33.78 -26.03
N GLY A 546 4.92 -33.06 -26.46
CA GLY A 546 5.16 -32.43 -27.74
C GLY A 546 4.75 -30.99 -27.70
N GLN A 547 5.71 -30.18 -27.64
CA GLN A 547 6.03 -28.79 -28.01
C GLN A 547 6.24 -27.83 -26.85
#